data_0ad2ff2129421a4474dd33a61b7b2d56
#
_entry.id   0ad2ff2129421a4474dd33a61b7b2d56
#
_cell.length_a   1.000
_cell.length_b   1.000
_cell.length_c   1.000
_cell.angle_alpha   90.00
_cell.angle_beta   90.00
_cell.angle_gamma   90.00
#
_symmetry.space_group_name_H-M   'P 1'
#
loop_
_entity.id
_entity.type
_entity.pdbx_description
1 polymer ?
#
loop_
_entity_poly.entity_id
_entity_poly.type
_entity_poly.pdbx_seq_one_letter_code
_entity_poly.pdbx_strand_id
1 'polypeptide(L)'
;MQSSRRDVLAAGTVLTALMATKTSAQEPPHEPEKGPSGIMEVIHVYAGEDGVSHVNRVTVVGSPKELPIESVIATSIAQGTEDWHNAPAKTFTINVIGDIEAEVSDGTRVKIGKGDLVYLEDLTGKGHVTRLLTPVANLFIRMKPDFDFLKWASEPPTKKNVWS
;
A
#
# COMPACT_ATOMS: atom_id res chain seq x y z
N MET A 1 31.99 48.45 -69.65
CA MET A 1 33.06 48.45 -68.64
C MET A 1 32.43 48.14 -67.31
N GLN A 2 32.74 46.98 -66.84
CA GLN A 2 32.80 46.34 -65.55
C GLN A 2 32.67 47.24 -64.31
N SER A 3 31.85 46.85 -63.37
CA SER A 3 32.36 46.49 -62.05
C SER A 3 31.30 45.80 -61.20
N SER A 4 31.61 44.61 -60.79
CA SER A 4 30.94 43.73 -59.87
C SER A 4 31.02 44.33 -58.45
N ARG A 5 29.90 44.33 -57.73
CA ARG A 5 29.93 44.40 -56.26
C ARG A 5 29.15 43.22 -55.70
N ARG A 6 29.89 42.36 -55.02
CA ARG A 6 29.40 41.27 -54.22
C ARG A 6 28.79 41.78 -52.93
N ASP A 7 27.50 41.59 -52.74
CA ASP A 7 26.86 41.79 -51.47
C ASP A 7 26.99 40.51 -50.64
N VAL A 8 27.69 40.63 -49.52
CA VAL A 8 27.83 39.62 -48.51
C VAL A 8 26.64 39.60 -47.61
N LEU A 9 25.75 38.63 -47.72
CA LEU A 9 24.66 38.41 -46.80
C LEU A 9 25.23 37.76 -45.51
N ALA A 10 25.18 38.56 -44.42
CA ALA A 10 25.47 38.07 -43.09
C ALA A 10 24.28 37.24 -42.61
N ALA A 11 24.43 35.91 -42.51
CA ALA A 11 23.45 35.05 -41.90
C ALA A 11 23.55 35.18 -40.37
N GLY A 12 22.57 35.85 -39.77
CA GLY A 12 22.40 35.91 -38.34
C GLY A 12 21.79 34.58 -37.82
N THR A 13 22.61 33.81 -37.16
CA THR A 13 22.15 32.59 -36.49
C THR A 13 21.40 32.98 -35.22
N VAL A 14 20.08 32.87 -35.22
CA VAL A 14 19.25 32.98 -34.02
C VAL A 14 19.37 31.68 -33.23
N LEU A 15 20.12 31.70 -32.14
CA LEU A 15 20.22 30.60 -31.20
C LEU A 15 18.97 30.57 -30.31
N THR A 16 17.98 29.78 -30.70
CA THR A 16 16.79 29.53 -29.86
C THR A 16 17.18 28.62 -28.71
N ALA A 17 17.39 29.17 -27.53
CA ALA A 17 17.60 28.39 -26.31
C ALA A 17 16.32 27.65 -25.95
N LEU A 18 16.30 26.32 -26.20
CA LEU A 18 15.25 25.44 -25.74
C LEU A 18 15.41 25.28 -24.22
N MET A 19 14.62 26.01 -23.45
CA MET A 19 14.48 25.78 -22.02
C MET A 19 13.78 24.45 -21.82
N ALA A 20 14.56 23.39 -21.60
CA ALA A 20 14.05 22.12 -21.14
C ALA A 20 13.51 22.30 -19.71
N THR A 21 12.20 22.47 -19.58
CA THR A 21 11.51 22.34 -18.31
C THR A 21 11.68 20.92 -17.85
N LYS A 22 12.54 20.70 -16.83
CA LYS A 22 12.59 19.43 -16.11
C LYS A 22 11.23 19.25 -15.45
N THR A 23 10.35 18.48 -16.10
CA THR A 23 9.19 17.92 -15.44
C THR A 23 9.76 17.01 -14.36
N SER A 24 9.65 17.39 -13.11
CA SER A 24 9.93 16.52 -11.97
C SER A 24 8.96 15.36 -12.11
N ALA A 25 9.46 14.23 -12.62
CA ALA A 25 8.72 12.99 -12.56
C ALA A 25 8.51 12.71 -11.09
N GLN A 26 7.25 12.80 -10.66
CA GLN A 26 6.86 12.45 -9.30
C GLN A 26 7.27 11.00 -9.09
N GLU A 27 8.16 10.78 -8.13
CA GLU A 27 8.61 9.43 -7.78
C GLU A 27 7.36 8.57 -7.49
N PRO A 28 7.26 7.36 -8.09
CA PRO A 28 6.09 6.52 -7.85
C PRO A 28 5.97 6.28 -6.34
N PRO A 29 4.72 6.17 -5.81
CA PRO A 29 4.49 5.92 -4.39
C PRO A 29 5.34 4.76 -3.89
N HIS A 30 6.08 4.95 -2.81
CA HIS A 30 6.93 3.93 -2.22
C HIS A 30 6.06 2.82 -1.64
N GLU A 31 6.29 1.58 -2.07
CA GLU A 31 5.71 0.39 -1.42
C GLU A 31 6.69 -0.10 -0.35
N PRO A 32 6.24 -0.39 0.89
CA PRO A 32 7.10 -0.98 1.91
C PRO A 32 7.75 -2.27 1.42
N GLU A 33 9.04 -2.43 1.68
CA GLU A 33 9.80 -3.61 1.23
C GLU A 33 9.22 -4.91 1.81
N LYS A 34 9.14 -5.94 0.98
CA LYS A 34 8.71 -7.27 1.42
C LYS A 34 9.83 -7.94 2.23
N GLY A 35 9.47 -8.45 3.40
CA GLY A 35 10.39 -9.16 4.27
C GLY A 35 10.86 -10.51 3.70
N PRO A 36 11.78 -11.20 4.40
CA PRO A 36 12.32 -12.48 3.94
C PRO A 36 11.23 -13.57 3.86
N SER A 37 11.29 -14.41 2.83
CA SER A 37 10.35 -15.49 2.61
C SER A 37 10.36 -16.54 3.76
N GLY A 38 9.21 -17.13 4.05
CA GLY A 38 9.05 -18.15 5.10
C GLY A 38 8.78 -17.61 6.50
N ILE A 39 8.73 -16.30 6.66
CA ILE A 39 8.33 -15.61 7.89
C ILE A 39 6.93 -15.03 7.69
N MET A 40 6.09 -15.12 8.74
CA MET A 40 4.78 -14.48 8.69
C MET A 40 4.97 -12.95 8.71
N GLU A 41 4.59 -12.31 7.63
CA GLU A 41 4.60 -10.87 7.47
C GLU A 41 3.19 -10.36 7.28
N VAL A 42 2.88 -9.25 7.92
CA VAL A 42 1.55 -8.62 7.88
C VAL A 42 1.69 -7.20 7.33
N ILE A 43 0.91 -6.87 6.34
CA ILE A 43 0.72 -5.50 5.87
C ILE A 43 -0.17 -4.81 6.90
N HIS A 44 0.36 -3.84 7.62
CA HIS A 44 -0.32 -3.14 8.70
C HIS A 44 -0.73 -1.75 8.25
N VAL A 45 -2.04 -1.50 8.20
CA VAL A 45 -2.65 -0.21 7.88
C VAL A 45 -3.19 0.39 9.17
N TYR A 46 -2.73 1.59 9.52
CA TYR A 46 -3.07 2.23 10.80
C TYR A 46 -3.23 3.75 10.65
N ALA A 47 -4.00 4.37 11.53
CA ALA A 47 -4.11 5.81 11.62
C ALA A 47 -3.01 6.38 12.54
N GLY A 48 -2.28 7.38 12.05
CA GLY A 48 -1.34 8.16 12.86
C GLY A 48 -2.04 9.21 13.72
N GLU A 49 -1.31 9.78 14.67
CA GLU A 49 -1.79 10.89 15.52
C GLU A 49 -2.12 12.16 14.71
N ASP A 50 -1.54 12.30 13.54
CA ASP A 50 -1.80 13.37 12.58
C ASP A 50 -3.13 13.21 11.81
N GLY A 51 -3.87 12.12 12.04
CA GLY A 51 -5.10 11.78 11.34
C GLY A 51 -4.88 11.29 9.92
N VAL A 52 -3.67 10.86 9.59
CA VAL A 52 -3.31 10.28 8.30
C VAL A 52 -3.16 8.77 8.47
N SER A 53 -3.62 8.00 7.50
CA SER A 53 -3.39 6.56 7.47
C SER A 53 -2.05 6.24 6.83
N HIS A 54 -1.35 5.30 7.42
CA HIS A 54 -0.03 4.82 7.04
C HIS A 54 -0.05 3.32 6.81
N VAL A 55 0.95 2.81 6.11
CA VAL A 55 1.14 1.37 5.93
C VAL A 55 2.58 0.98 6.18
N ASN A 56 2.77 -0.13 6.89
CA ASN A 56 4.06 -0.79 7.08
C ASN A 56 3.95 -2.31 6.97
N ARG A 57 5.10 -3.00 6.92
CA ARG A 57 5.16 -4.45 6.99
C ARG A 57 5.71 -4.86 8.35
N VAL A 58 4.97 -5.70 9.05
CA VAL A 58 5.29 -6.15 10.39
C VAL A 58 5.58 -7.64 10.36
N THR A 59 6.78 -8.02 10.78
CA THR A 59 7.17 -9.42 10.97
C THR A 59 6.60 -9.94 12.28
N VAL A 60 5.85 -11.04 12.23
CA VAL A 60 5.31 -11.69 13.42
C VAL A 60 6.36 -12.61 14.02
N VAL A 61 6.73 -12.35 15.26
CA VAL A 61 7.74 -13.12 16.01
C VAL A 61 7.08 -14.35 16.64
N GLY A 62 7.67 -15.51 16.40
CA GLY A 62 7.22 -16.76 17.00
C GLY A 62 5.92 -17.33 16.42
N SER A 63 5.74 -18.63 16.60
CA SER A 63 4.59 -19.39 16.12
C SER A 63 4.51 -20.71 16.92
N PRO A 64 3.32 -21.23 17.25
CA PRO A 64 2.00 -20.74 16.92
C PRO A 64 1.49 -19.62 17.85
N LYS A 65 0.60 -18.78 17.32
CA LYS A 65 -0.07 -17.71 18.08
C LYS A 65 -1.58 -17.79 17.91
N GLU A 66 -2.30 -17.57 19.00
CA GLU A 66 -3.76 -17.44 18.95
C GLU A 66 -4.18 -16.01 18.66
N LEU A 67 -5.32 -15.88 18.00
CA LEU A 67 -5.97 -14.60 17.74
C LEU A 67 -7.27 -14.52 18.54
N PRO A 68 -7.51 -13.44 19.30
CA PRO A 68 -8.77 -13.22 20.02
C PRO A 68 -9.84 -12.69 19.03
N ILE A 69 -10.36 -13.60 18.20
CA ILE A 69 -11.33 -13.25 17.16
C ILE A 69 -12.73 -13.00 17.73
N GLU A 70 -13.45 -12.07 17.11
CA GLU A 70 -14.87 -11.81 17.33
C GLU A 70 -15.74 -12.51 16.29
N SER A 71 -15.37 -12.40 15.00
CA SER A 71 -16.09 -13.04 13.90
C SER A 71 -15.19 -13.25 12.69
N VAL A 72 -15.62 -14.15 11.80
CA VAL A 72 -15.02 -14.37 10.49
C VAL A 72 -16.08 -14.17 9.41
N ILE A 73 -15.79 -13.37 8.39
CA ILE A 73 -16.68 -13.06 7.29
C ILE A 73 -15.98 -13.46 5.99
N ALA A 74 -16.57 -14.35 5.22
CA ALA A 74 -16.12 -14.67 3.87
C ALA A 74 -16.83 -13.76 2.87
N THR A 75 -16.08 -13.18 1.93
CA THR A 75 -16.62 -12.28 0.91
C THR A 75 -16.13 -12.68 -0.47
N SER A 76 -16.94 -12.33 -1.46
CA SER A 76 -16.56 -12.33 -2.88
C SER A 76 -17.05 -11.03 -3.48
N ILE A 77 -16.13 -10.24 -4.02
CA ILE A 77 -16.37 -8.87 -4.48
C ILE A 77 -15.91 -8.78 -5.93
N ALA A 78 -16.75 -8.17 -6.78
CA ALA A 78 -16.40 -7.91 -8.17
C ALA A 78 -15.27 -6.87 -8.27
N GLN A 79 -14.57 -6.85 -9.41
CA GLN A 79 -13.62 -5.79 -9.75
C GLN A 79 -14.26 -4.41 -9.60
N GLY A 80 -13.53 -3.46 -9.02
CA GLY A 80 -14.03 -2.11 -8.79
C GLY A 80 -13.14 -1.31 -7.85
N THR A 81 -13.67 -0.20 -7.37
CA THR A 81 -12.98 0.65 -6.39
C THR A 81 -13.92 0.90 -5.22
N GLU A 82 -13.43 0.63 -4.03
CA GLU A 82 -14.01 1.10 -2.78
C GLU A 82 -13.33 2.43 -2.45
N ASP A 83 -14.11 3.52 -2.52
CA ASP A 83 -13.62 4.88 -2.33
C ASP A 83 -13.08 5.11 -0.90
N TRP A 84 -12.51 6.28 -0.63
CA TRP A 84 -11.90 6.62 0.65
C TRP A 84 -12.81 6.29 1.84
N HIS A 85 -12.34 5.43 2.70
CA HIS A 85 -13.05 4.99 3.91
C HIS A 85 -12.08 4.55 5.00
N ASN A 86 -12.57 4.47 6.23
CA ASN A 86 -11.85 3.91 7.36
C ASN A 86 -12.23 2.44 7.55
N ALA A 87 -11.35 1.66 8.13
CA ALA A 87 -11.70 0.31 8.58
C ALA A 87 -12.84 0.38 9.61
N PRO A 88 -13.92 -0.43 9.45
CA PRO A 88 -15.05 -0.38 10.40
C PRO A 88 -14.73 -1.01 11.76
N ALA A 89 -13.71 -1.83 11.83
CA ALA A 89 -13.22 -2.48 13.04
C ALA A 89 -11.79 -2.98 12.82
N LYS A 90 -11.07 -3.27 13.90
CA LYS A 90 -9.78 -3.96 13.84
C LYS A 90 -9.95 -5.31 13.15
N THR A 91 -9.29 -5.50 12.00
CA THR A 91 -9.57 -6.65 11.14
C THR A 91 -8.31 -7.18 10.47
N PHE A 92 -8.05 -8.48 10.60
CA PHE A 92 -7.19 -9.16 9.65
C PHE A 92 -7.95 -9.49 8.37
N THR A 93 -7.33 -9.29 7.24
CA THR A 93 -7.85 -9.71 5.94
C THR A 93 -6.86 -10.66 5.29
N ILE A 94 -7.33 -11.83 4.89
CA ILE A 94 -6.57 -12.79 4.09
C ILE A 94 -7.11 -12.71 2.67
N ASN A 95 -6.27 -12.30 1.72
CA ASN A 95 -6.64 -12.33 0.31
C ASN A 95 -6.48 -13.75 -0.24
N VAL A 96 -7.59 -14.40 -0.52
CA VAL A 96 -7.63 -15.80 -0.99
C VAL A 96 -7.44 -15.88 -2.51
N ILE A 97 -8.05 -14.95 -3.23
CA ILE A 97 -8.04 -14.86 -4.70
C ILE A 97 -8.09 -13.41 -5.13
N GLY A 98 -7.41 -13.10 -6.24
CA GLY A 98 -7.44 -11.82 -6.92
C GLY A 98 -6.34 -10.87 -6.47
N ASP A 99 -6.27 -9.73 -7.15
CA ASP A 99 -5.25 -8.70 -6.97
C ASP A 99 -5.90 -7.40 -6.52
N ILE A 100 -5.31 -6.79 -5.51
CA ILE A 100 -5.78 -5.56 -4.88
C ILE A 100 -4.62 -4.55 -4.86
N GLU A 101 -4.92 -3.28 -5.08
CA GLU A 101 -4.04 -2.16 -4.76
C GLU A 101 -4.74 -1.31 -3.70
N ALA A 102 -4.14 -1.14 -2.55
CA ALA A 102 -4.58 -0.19 -1.54
C ALA A 102 -3.71 1.07 -1.58
N GLU A 103 -4.32 2.23 -1.33
CA GLU A 103 -3.63 3.50 -1.18
C GLU A 103 -4.09 4.13 0.14
N VAL A 104 -3.17 4.42 1.02
CA VAL A 104 -3.43 5.09 2.29
C VAL A 104 -3.26 6.61 2.14
N SER A 105 -3.80 7.37 3.08
CA SER A 105 -3.90 8.82 2.92
C SER A 105 -2.58 9.59 3.06
N ASP A 106 -1.46 8.96 3.37
CA ASP A 106 -0.12 9.53 3.21
C ASP A 106 0.40 9.44 1.76
N GLY A 107 -0.35 8.79 0.86
CA GLY A 107 -0.02 8.56 -0.54
C GLY A 107 0.73 7.26 -0.81
N THR A 108 1.05 6.47 0.22
CA THR A 108 1.69 5.16 0.05
C THR A 108 0.72 4.18 -0.59
N ARG A 109 1.21 3.40 -1.55
CA ARG A 109 0.46 2.33 -2.21
C ARG A 109 1.07 0.99 -1.90
N VAL A 110 0.21 0.00 -1.73
CA VAL A 110 0.61 -1.38 -1.49
C VAL A 110 -0.20 -2.33 -2.37
N LYS A 111 0.48 -3.30 -2.95
CA LYS A 111 -0.15 -4.41 -3.67
C LYS A 111 -0.41 -5.56 -2.71
N ILE A 112 -1.61 -6.10 -2.81
CA ILE A 112 -2.08 -7.22 -1.97
C ILE A 112 -2.49 -8.33 -2.93
N GLY A 113 -1.73 -9.40 -2.95
CA GLY A 113 -1.96 -10.56 -3.78
C GLY A 113 -2.48 -11.76 -2.98
N LYS A 114 -2.65 -12.88 -3.66
CA LYS A 114 -3.10 -14.13 -3.04
C LYS A 114 -2.19 -14.58 -1.90
N GLY A 115 -2.78 -14.79 -0.74
CA GLY A 115 -2.11 -15.24 0.48
C GLY A 115 -1.54 -14.13 1.33
N ASP A 116 -1.57 -12.87 0.88
CA ASP A 116 -1.15 -11.75 1.70
C ASP A 116 -2.12 -11.54 2.87
N LEU A 117 -1.52 -11.24 4.01
CA LEU A 117 -2.22 -10.95 5.25
C LEU A 117 -2.13 -9.45 5.53
N VAL A 118 -3.28 -8.82 5.65
CA VAL A 118 -3.39 -7.38 5.96
C VAL A 118 -4.05 -7.21 7.32
N TYR A 119 -3.55 -6.32 8.15
CA TYR A 119 -4.22 -5.90 9.37
C TYR A 119 -4.64 -4.43 9.24
N LEU A 120 -5.93 -4.19 9.38
CA LEU A 120 -6.55 -2.89 9.27
C LEU A 120 -6.94 -2.39 10.66
N GLU A 121 -6.39 -1.23 11.05
CA GLU A 121 -6.77 -0.49 12.27
C GLU A 121 -6.76 1.04 12.07
N ASP A 122 -6.89 1.49 10.84
CA ASP A 122 -7.13 2.90 10.51
C ASP A 122 -8.61 3.29 10.73
N LEU A 123 -9.05 3.15 11.98
CA LEU A 123 -10.44 3.33 12.42
C LEU A 123 -10.90 4.79 12.39
N THR A 124 -9.96 5.73 12.23
CA THR A 124 -10.19 7.17 12.27
C THR A 124 -9.34 7.88 11.20
N GLY A 125 -9.54 9.17 11.04
CA GLY A 125 -8.76 9.99 10.13
C GLY A 125 -9.23 9.88 8.67
N LYS A 126 -8.30 10.02 7.72
CA LYS A 126 -8.62 10.08 6.29
C LYS A 126 -8.83 8.72 5.63
N GLY A 127 -8.37 7.65 6.26
CA GLY A 127 -8.58 6.29 5.77
C GLY A 127 -7.73 5.89 4.56
N HIS A 128 -8.25 4.94 3.81
CA HIS A 128 -7.63 4.35 2.62
C HIS A 128 -8.65 4.17 1.50
N VAL A 129 -8.15 3.94 0.29
CA VAL A 129 -8.93 3.52 -0.87
C VAL A 129 -8.46 2.15 -1.32
N THR A 130 -9.39 1.28 -1.72
CA THR A 130 -9.10 -0.07 -2.18
C THR A 130 -9.52 -0.24 -3.64
N ARG A 131 -8.57 -0.58 -4.50
CA ARG A 131 -8.80 -0.89 -5.91
C ARG A 131 -8.72 -2.40 -6.11
N LEU A 132 -9.83 -3.02 -6.40
CA LEU A 132 -9.94 -4.43 -6.75
C LEU A 132 -9.60 -4.57 -8.24
N LEU A 133 -8.38 -4.97 -8.55
CA LEU A 133 -7.86 -5.03 -9.93
C LEU A 133 -8.44 -6.21 -10.70
N THR A 134 -8.91 -7.23 -9.98
CA THR A 134 -9.64 -8.40 -10.47
C THR A 134 -10.80 -8.70 -9.52
N PRO A 135 -11.73 -9.61 -9.81
CA PRO A 135 -12.62 -10.14 -8.78
C PRO A 135 -11.82 -10.78 -7.66
N VAL A 136 -12.19 -10.51 -6.41
CA VAL A 136 -11.46 -10.96 -5.22
C VAL A 136 -12.34 -11.82 -4.31
N ALA A 137 -11.72 -12.74 -3.58
CA ALA A 137 -12.32 -13.42 -2.44
C ALA A 137 -11.42 -13.22 -1.22
N ASN A 138 -12.03 -12.79 -0.11
CA ASN A 138 -11.34 -12.46 1.12
C ASN A 138 -11.97 -13.15 2.33
N LEU A 139 -11.16 -13.40 3.34
CA LEU A 139 -11.61 -13.67 4.71
C LEU A 139 -11.30 -12.46 5.56
N PHE A 140 -12.32 -11.82 6.10
CA PHE A 140 -12.20 -10.76 7.10
C PHE A 140 -12.35 -11.39 8.48
N ILE A 141 -11.32 -11.28 9.30
CA ILE A 141 -11.24 -11.82 10.67
C ILE A 141 -11.29 -10.61 11.62
N ARG A 142 -12.47 -10.31 12.14
CA ARG A 142 -12.65 -9.22 13.11
C ARG A 142 -12.04 -9.60 14.45
N MET A 143 -11.23 -8.70 14.97
CA MET A 143 -10.58 -8.84 16.25
C MET A 143 -11.42 -8.21 17.35
N LYS A 144 -11.23 -8.67 18.59
CA LYS A 144 -11.80 -7.97 19.74
C LYS A 144 -11.28 -6.53 19.82
N PRO A 145 -12.08 -5.55 20.29
CA PRO A 145 -11.69 -4.13 20.30
C PRO A 145 -10.41 -3.82 21.08
N ASP A 146 -10.12 -4.60 22.12
CA ASP A 146 -8.93 -4.49 22.97
C ASP A 146 -7.67 -5.19 22.41
N PHE A 147 -7.76 -5.79 21.22
CA PHE A 147 -6.61 -6.44 20.58
C PHE A 147 -5.53 -5.41 20.24
N ASP A 148 -4.31 -5.68 20.67
CA ASP A 148 -3.10 -4.91 20.36
C ASP A 148 -2.23 -5.72 19.40
N PHE A 149 -2.24 -5.32 18.13
CA PHE A 149 -1.55 -6.02 17.06
C PHE A 149 -0.03 -6.02 17.24
N LEU A 150 0.56 -4.86 17.54
CA LEU A 150 2.02 -4.75 17.62
C LEU A 150 2.58 -5.51 18.82
N LYS A 151 1.87 -5.47 19.94
CA LYS A 151 2.18 -6.28 21.11
C LYS A 151 2.09 -7.77 20.76
N TRP A 152 0.98 -8.19 20.19
CA TRP A 152 0.79 -9.59 19.77
C TRP A 152 1.85 -10.04 18.77
N ALA A 153 2.21 -9.22 17.77
CA ALA A 153 3.21 -9.55 16.76
C ALA A 153 4.61 -9.76 17.35
N SER A 154 4.97 -9.00 18.40
CA SER A 154 6.29 -9.03 19.03
C SER A 154 6.43 -10.06 20.18
N GLU A 155 5.35 -10.49 20.77
CA GLU A 155 5.37 -11.46 21.90
C GLU A 155 5.78 -12.86 21.45
N PRO A 156 6.33 -13.70 22.35
CA PRO A 156 6.63 -15.09 22.07
C PRO A 156 5.36 -15.91 21.74
N PRO A 157 5.51 -17.15 21.24
CA PRO A 157 4.38 -18.01 20.93
C PRO A 157 3.44 -18.21 22.11
N THR A 158 2.13 -18.19 21.86
CA THR A 158 1.10 -18.43 22.88
C THR A 158 0.92 -19.91 23.21
N LYS A 159 1.42 -20.78 22.33
CA LYS A 159 1.38 -22.25 22.48
C LYS A 159 2.73 -22.88 22.17
N LYS A 160 2.98 -24.08 22.69
CA LYS A 160 4.20 -24.84 22.39
C LYS A 160 4.21 -25.36 20.95
N ASN A 161 3.05 -25.76 20.44
CA ASN A 161 2.86 -26.24 19.06
C ASN A 161 1.39 -26.05 18.64
N VAL A 162 1.10 -26.24 17.34
CA VAL A 162 -0.25 -26.07 16.78
C VAL A 162 -1.26 -27.08 17.34
N TRP A 163 -0.77 -28.24 17.79
CA TRP A 163 -1.60 -29.38 18.18
C TRP A 163 -1.70 -29.62 19.71
N SER A 164 -1.17 -28.70 20.51
CA SER A 164 -1.20 -28.73 21.98
C SER A 164 -2.31 -27.87 22.58
#